data_d1786aabdb75d23af909ae64c0508d03
#
_entry.id   d1786aabdb75d23af909ae64c0508d03
#
_cell.length_a   1.000
_cell.length_b   1.000
_cell.length_c   1.000
_cell.angle_alpha   90.00
_cell.angle_beta   90.00
_cell.angle_gamma   90.00
#
_symmetry.space_group_name_H-M   'P 1'
#
loop_
_entity.id
_entity.type
_entity.pdbx_description
1 polymer ?
#
loop_
_entity_poly.entity_id
_entity_poly.type
_entity_poly.pdbx_seq_one_letter_code
_entity_poly.pdbx_strand_id
1 'polypeptide(L)'
;MTSTAADSLLLRCETRVTLGTPCTLISSTFSGLAFKVMNDPYVGTLTFCRIYSGTANVGDSLLNPVKGEREKIGRMLLMHANSREDIERAHTGDIVAFAGLEHTATGDTLCDPAKPIVLERLDVPEPVIEIVVEPRTDADHEKMAAALNRLGHEDPSLQVSVDRESGQTVIRGMGELHLDIIVDRMKREFRVDAAVGAPKVAYRETVLRSAEIDHVHARQTGDRAQFARVTLKLEALDRGAGFVFESRAAGLPREFVAGVQKGLEAAKDSGAVAGYPVVDVKATLIGGEAHDVDSSPLAFELAARTAFREAMTKAVPALLEPLMRVEIITPDDYMGDVIGDLNGRRGQITGMDQRGNARIVTGLVPLAAMFGYVNSLRSMSQGRAQYSMQFDHYEPVPQAIADGVRAKVA
;
A
#
# COMPACT_ATOMS: atom_id res chain seq x y z
N MET A 1 3.32 -25.82 -33.36
CA MET A 1 3.41 -26.94 -32.41
C MET A 1 4.53 -26.61 -31.45
N THR A 2 4.24 -26.19 -30.32
CA THR A 2 4.33 -26.64 -28.96
C THR A 2 4.00 -25.46 -28.04
N SER A 3 2.78 -25.52 -27.53
CA SER A 3 2.29 -24.74 -26.43
C SER A 3 2.94 -25.28 -25.14
N THR A 4 3.52 -24.40 -24.33
CA THR A 4 3.82 -24.71 -22.93
C THR A 4 2.90 -23.86 -22.05
N ALA A 5 1.84 -24.51 -21.62
CA ALA A 5 0.93 -24.04 -20.60
C ALA A 5 1.65 -24.02 -19.24
N ALA A 6 1.63 -22.86 -18.59
CA ALA A 6 1.89 -22.74 -17.17
C ALA A 6 0.60 -23.15 -16.45
N ASP A 7 0.51 -24.43 -16.10
CA ASP A 7 -0.56 -24.94 -15.24
C ASP A 7 -0.37 -24.42 -13.82
N SER A 8 -1.29 -23.57 -13.42
CA SER A 8 -1.51 -23.14 -12.05
C SER A 8 -2.01 -24.34 -11.23
N LEU A 9 -1.14 -24.92 -10.41
CA LEU A 9 -1.52 -25.90 -9.39
C LEU A 9 -2.24 -25.18 -8.24
N LEU A 10 -3.54 -24.99 -8.41
CA LEU A 10 -4.45 -24.75 -7.30
C LEU A 10 -4.60 -26.04 -6.49
N LEU A 11 -3.83 -26.19 -5.43
CA LEU A 11 -4.06 -27.20 -4.41
C LEU A 11 -5.34 -26.84 -3.63
N ARG A 12 -6.50 -27.28 -4.13
CA ARG A 12 -7.72 -27.38 -3.32
C ARG A 12 -7.50 -28.47 -2.28
N CYS A 13 -7.28 -28.07 -1.04
CA CYS A 13 -7.36 -28.98 0.09
C CYS A 13 -8.85 -29.26 0.40
N GLU A 14 -9.45 -30.24 -0.25
CA GLU A 14 -10.76 -30.80 0.16
C GLU A 14 -10.53 -31.71 1.36
N THR A 15 -10.68 -31.17 2.56
CA THR A 15 -10.77 -31.98 3.79
C THR A 15 -12.14 -32.62 3.89
N ARG A 16 -12.32 -33.80 3.31
CA ARG A 16 -13.33 -34.78 3.78
C ARG A 16 -12.74 -35.48 4.99
N VAL A 17 -13.19 -35.09 6.17
CA VAL A 17 -12.96 -35.85 7.41
C VAL A 17 -13.83 -37.08 7.39
N THR A 18 -13.29 -38.23 7.02
CA THR A 18 -13.86 -39.54 7.34
C THR A 18 -13.25 -40.01 8.66
N LEU A 19 -14.08 -40.09 9.69
CA LEU A 19 -13.75 -40.69 10.99
C LEU A 19 -13.31 -42.14 10.77
N GLY A 20 -12.06 -42.50 11.07
CA GLY A 20 -11.69 -43.89 11.27
C GLY A 20 -10.38 -44.43 10.66
N THR A 21 -9.48 -43.58 10.13
CA THR A 21 -8.13 -44.05 9.71
C THR A 21 -7.06 -43.24 10.44
N PRO A 22 -6.02 -43.89 11.05
CA PRO A 22 -4.89 -43.13 11.59
C PRO A 22 -4.22 -42.42 10.43
N CYS A 23 -4.19 -41.10 10.51
CA CYS A 23 -3.50 -40.26 9.54
C CYS A 23 -2.03 -40.64 9.51
N THR A 24 -1.65 -41.43 8.52
CA THR A 24 -0.24 -41.72 8.24
C THR A 24 0.39 -40.38 7.90
N LEU A 25 1.27 -39.88 8.78
CA LEU A 25 2.04 -38.65 8.62
C LEU A 25 2.76 -38.69 7.28
N ILE A 26 2.13 -38.14 6.25
CA ILE A 26 2.84 -37.74 5.05
C ILE A 26 3.81 -36.65 5.54
N SER A 27 5.12 -36.86 5.40
CA SER A 27 6.14 -35.85 5.69
C SER A 27 5.95 -34.66 4.72
N SER A 28 4.96 -33.84 5.00
CA SER A 28 4.68 -32.65 4.25
C SER A 28 5.70 -31.59 4.67
N THR A 29 6.32 -30.97 3.68
CA THR A 29 7.23 -29.85 3.85
C THR A 29 6.54 -28.72 4.62
N PHE A 30 7.26 -28.09 5.54
CA PHE A 30 6.69 -27.01 6.34
C PHE A 30 6.24 -25.83 5.47
N SER A 31 5.04 -25.36 5.72
CA SER A 31 4.55 -24.05 5.27
C SER A 31 3.60 -23.45 6.30
N GLY A 32 3.77 -22.16 6.55
CA GLY A 32 2.95 -21.39 7.49
C GLY A 32 2.78 -19.95 7.02
N LEU A 33 1.69 -19.33 7.44
CA LEU A 33 1.37 -17.93 7.18
C LEU A 33 1.51 -17.14 8.48
N ALA A 34 2.39 -16.15 8.47
CA ALA A 34 2.51 -15.15 9.52
C ALA A 34 1.36 -14.15 9.40
N PHE A 35 0.25 -14.39 10.10
CA PHE A 35 -0.95 -13.58 9.94
C PHE A 35 -1.05 -12.40 10.90
N LYS A 36 -0.17 -12.36 11.92
CA LYS A 36 -0.08 -11.25 12.87
C LYS A 36 1.32 -11.18 13.47
N VAL A 37 1.86 -9.98 13.54
CA VAL A 37 3.08 -9.67 14.29
C VAL A 37 2.69 -8.72 15.42
N MET A 38 3.25 -8.89 16.60
CA MET A 38 3.07 -7.98 17.73
C MET A 38 4.35 -7.87 18.55
N ASN A 39 4.58 -6.73 19.16
CA ASN A 39 5.68 -6.53 20.09
C ASN A 39 5.21 -6.77 21.53
N ASP A 40 5.85 -7.71 22.18
CA ASP A 40 5.63 -8.00 23.59
C ASP A 40 6.74 -7.36 24.43
N PRO A 41 6.40 -6.65 25.53
CA PRO A 41 7.40 -5.97 26.35
C PRO A 41 8.45 -6.90 27.00
N TYR A 42 8.14 -8.20 27.15
CA TYR A 42 8.99 -9.16 27.85
C TYR A 42 9.71 -10.14 26.92
N VAL A 43 9.07 -10.51 25.81
CA VAL A 43 9.59 -11.52 24.89
C VAL A 43 10.17 -10.88 23.61
N GLY A 44 9.79 -9.66 23.32
CA GLY A 44 10.12 -8.98 22.07
C GLY A 44 9.10 -9.27 20.97
N THR A 45 9.54 -9.34 19.73
CA THR A 45 8.64 -9.58 18.58
C THR A 45 8.10 -11.01 18.60
N LEU A 46 6.79 -11.13 18.58
CA LEU A 46 6.02 -12.37 18.47
C LEU A 46 5.33 -12.43 17.12
N THR A 47 5.66 -13.43 16.30
CA THR A 47 5.05 -13.68 14.99
C THR A 47 4.06 -14.82 15.10
N PHE A 48 2.77 -14.53 15.05
CA PHE A 48 1.70 -15.52 15.05
C PHE A 48 1.62 -16.17 13.67
N CYS A 49 1.83 -17.48 13.66
CA CYS A 49 1.86 -18.26 12.44
C CYS A 49 0.81 -19.36 12.49
N ARG A 50 0.02 -19.50 11.43
CA ARG A 50 -0.81 -20.68 11.18
C ARG A 50 -0.04 -21.65 10.32
N ILE A 51 0.12 -22.89 10.80
CA ILE A 51 0.82 -23.95 10.07
C ILE A 51 -0.17 -24.64 9.13
N TYR A 52 0.09 -24.54 7.83
CA TYR A 52 -0.75 -25.17 6.79
C TYR A 52 -0.27 -26.57 6.41
N SER A 53 1.03 -26.81 6.49
CA SER A 53 1.60 -28.13 6.23
C SER A 53 2.89 -28.36 7.01
N GLY A 54 3.22 -29.62 7.26
CA GLY A 54 4.45 -30.04 7.93
C GLY A 54 4.46 -29.83 9.42
N THR A 55 5.68 -29.74 9.94
CA THR A 55 5.97 -29.58 11.38
C THR A 55 7.05 -28.53 11.53
N ALA A 56 6.94 -27.70 12.54
CA ALA A 56 7.97 -26.76 12.97
C ALA A 56 8.55 -27.21 14.31
N ASN A 57 9.85 -27.10 14.46
CA ASN A 57 10.55 -27.34 15.73
C ASN A 57 11.35 -26.10 16.14
N VAL A 58 11.56 -25.92 17.42
CA VAL A 58 12.47 -24.89 17.91
C VAL A 58 13.87 -25.14 17.35
N GLY A 59 14.48 -24.09 16.81
CA GLY A 59 15.79 -24.15 16.15
C GLY A 59 15.76 -24.39 14.65
N ASP A 60 14.60 -24.71 14.06
CA ASP A 60 14.48 -24.87 12.61
C ASP A 60 14.77 -23.54 11.89
N SER A 61 15.40 -23.65 10.71
CA SER A 61 15.62 -22.52 9.80
C SER A 61 14.52 -22.48 8.77
N LEU A 62 13.78 -21.40 8.74
CA LEU A 62 12.70 -21.13 7.81
C LEU A 62 13.14 -20.12 6.74
N LEU A 63 12.56 -20.21 5.55
CA LEU A 63 12.72 -19.24 4.48
C LEU A 63 11.47 -18.36 4.40
N ASN A 64 11.67 -17.05 4.37
CA ASN A 64 10.67 -16.11 3.89
C ASN A 64 10.87 -15.94 2.36
N PRO A 65 10.09 -16.60 1.51
CA PRO A 65 10.33 -16.62 0.06
C PRO A 65 10.03 -15.26 -0.61
N VAL A 66 9.27 -14.40 0.07
CA VAL A 66 8.91 -13.08 -0.45
C VAL A 66 10.08 -12.11 -0.34
N LYS A 67 10.81 -12.17 0.78
CA LYS A 67 11.97 -11.32 1.06
C LYS A 67 13.31 -11.98 0.71
N GLY A 68 13.30 -13.29 0.47
CA GLY A 68 14.51 -14.07 0.22
C GLY A 68 15.36 -14.33 1.48
N GLU A 69 14.83 -14.00 2.68
CA GLU A 69 15.55 -14.05 3.93
C GLU A 69 15.31 -15.38 4.67
N ARG A 70 16.34 -15.86 5.37
CA ARG A 70 16.27 -17.04 6.23
C ARG A 70 16.25 -16.62 7.69
N GLU A 71 15.32 -17.19 8.43
CA GLU A 71 15.14 -16.89 9.85
C GLU A 71 15.11 -18.18 10.66
N LYS A 72 15.54 -18.10 11.89
CA LYS A 72 15.59 -19.24 12.81
C LYS A 72 14.55 -19.08 13.91
N ILE A 73 13.77 -20.13 14.16
CA ILE A 73 12.84 -20.17 15.29
C ILE A 73 13.65 -20.20 16.61
N GLY A 74 13.65 -19.07 17.33
CA GLY A 74 14.32 -18.99 18.63
C GLY A 74 13.53 -19.69 19.72
N ARG A 75 12.26 -19.31 19.88
CA ARG A 75 11.30 -19.94 20.81
C ARG A 75 9.96 -20.08 20.12
N MET A 76 9.18 -21.03 20.59
CA MET A 76 7.82 -21.27 20.11
C MET A 76 6.86 -21.25 21.29
N LEU A 77 5.80 -20.49 21.20
CA LEU A 77 4.83 -20.27 22.26
C LEU A 77 3.43 -20.63 21.81
N LEU A 78 2.72 -21.35 22.64
CA LEU A 78 1.27 -21.50 22.55
C LEU A 78 0.63 -20.43 23.44
N MET A 79 -0.26 -19.64 22.83
CA MET A 79 -0.89 -18.51 23.51
C MET A 79 -2.30 -18.82 23.93
N HIS A 80 -2.61 -18.67 25.20
CA HIS A 80 -3.95 -18.78 25.78
C HIS A 80 -4.30 -17.44 26.45
N ALA A 81 -4.92 -16.55 25.69
CA ALA A 81 -5.13 -15.15 26.11
C ALA A 81 -3.81 -14.48 26.54
N ASN A 82 -3.64 -14.18 27.82
CA ASN A 82 -2.40 -13.59 28.37
C ASN A 82 -1.41 -14.64 28.92
N SER A 83 -1.79 -15.94 28.92
CA SER A 83 -0.93 -17.02 29.36
C SER A 83 -0.10 -17.54 28.20
N ARG A 84 1.16 -17.89 28.46
CA ARG A 84 2.13 -18.37 27.49
C ARG A 84 2.66 -19.71 27.94
N GLU A 85 2.71 -20.65 27.01
CA GLU A 85 3.30 -21.97 27.23
C GLU A 85 4.41 -22.19 26.19
N ASP A 86 5.62 -22.47 26.63
CA ASP A 86 6.71 -22.83 25.73
C ASP A 86 6.48 -24.24 25.18
N ILE A 87 6.54 -24.38 23.86
CA ILE A 87 6.42 -25.66 23.17
C ILE A 87 7.64 -25.89 22.28
N GLU A 88 8.03 -27.16 22.12
CA GLU A 88 9.19 -27.51 21.30
C GLU A 88 8.82 -27.84 19.85
N ARG A 89 7.55 -28.21 19.63
CA ARG A 89 7.04 -28.67 18.32
C ARG A 89 5.63 -28.22 18.09
N ALA A 90 5.33 -27.89 16.82
CA ALA A 90 3.98 -27.58 16.34
C ALA A 90 3.70 -28.25 14.99
N HIS A 91 2.44 -28.54 14.72
CA HIS A 91 1.99 -29.35 13.59
C HIS A 91 1.02 -28.60 12.70
N THR A 92 0.76 -29.18 11.54
CA THR A 92 -0.29 -28.73 10.62
C THR A 92 -1.62 -28.50 11.34
N GLY A 93 -2.18 -27.28 11.17
CA GLY A 93 -3.44 -26.85 11.79
C GLY A 93 -3.25 -26.00 13.04
N ASP A 94 -2.07 -26.05 13.67
CA ASP A 94 -1.76 -25.26 14.87
C ASP A 94 -1.60 -23.78 14.54
N ILE A 95 -1.92 -22.95 15.53
CA ILE A 95 -1.59 -21.52 15.57
C ILE A 95 -0.63 -21.30 16.72
N VAL A 96 0.58 -20.88 16.39
CA VAL A 96 1.66 -20.68 17.35
C VAL A 96 2.31 -19.32 17.18
N ALA A 97 2.96 -18.83 18.22
CA ALA A 97 3.77 -17.63 18.15
C ALA A 97 5.25 -17.99 18.11
N PHE A 98 5.94 -17.58 17.06
CA PHE A 98 7.40 -17.67 16.95
C PHE A 98 8.04 -16.41 17.54
N ALA A 99 9.03 -16.57 18.38
CA ALA A 99 9.87 -15.49 18.89
C ALA A 99 11.26 -15.55 18.25
N GLY A 100 11.82 -14.37 17.94
CA GLY A 100 13.16 -14.26 17.36
C GLY A 100 13.18 -14.19 15.83
N LEU A 101 12.03 -13.97 15.20
CA LEU A 101 11.96 -13.62 13.78
C LEU A 101 12.06 -12.10 13.62
N GLU A 102 13.06 -11.63 12.86
CA GLU A 102 13.37 -10.19 12.73
C GLU A 102 12.84 -9.57 11.42
N HIS A 103 12.79 -10.38 10.36
CA HIS A 103 12.45 -9.90 9.03
C HIS A 103 11.02 -10.25 8.58
N THR A 104 10.34 -11.10 9.34
CA THR A 104 8.96 -11.53 9.02
C THR A 104 7.96 -10.47 9.43
N ALA A 105 7.10 -10.05 8.49
CA ALA A 105 5.99 -9.13 8.71
C ALA A 105 4.64 -9.86 8.63
N THR A 106 3.58 -9.17 9.03
CA THR A 106 2.20 -9.65 8.86
C THR A 106 1.88 -9.86 7.38
N GLY A 107 1.41 -11.06 7.03
CA GLY A 107 1.11 -11.48 5.65
C GLY A 107 2.22 -12.26 4.96
N ASP A 108 3.41 -12.40 5.59
CA ASP A 108 4.52 -13.15 5.00
C ASP A 108 4.30 -14.66 5.12
N THR A 109 4.79 -15.39 4.13
CA THR A 109 4.87 -16.85 4.16
C THR A 109 6.21 -17.29 4.75
N LEU A 110 6.17 -18.30 5.59
CA LEU A 110 7.34 -19.02 6.10
C LEU A 110 7.31 -20.45 5.57
N CYS A 111 8.40 -20.94 4.99
CA CYS A 111 8.46 -22.27 4.42
C CYS A 111 9.82 -22.94 4.60
N ASP A 112 9.86 -24.23 4.26
CA ASP A 112 11.12 -24.99 4.20
C ASP A 112 12.03 -24.43 3.09
N PRO A 113 13.28 -24.08 3.39
CA PRO A 113 14.23 -23.59 2.40
C PRO A 113 14.47 -24.55 1.21
N ALA A 114 14.25 -25.85 1.40
CA ALA A 114 14.45 -26.87 0.34
C ALA A 114 13.30 -26.89 -0.69
N LYS A 115 12.11 -26.42 -0.30
CA LYS A 115 10.93 -26.36 -1.17
C LYS A 115 10.18 -25.04 -0.98
N PRO A 116 10.68 -23.94 -1.55
CA PRO A 116 10.04 -22.63 -1.44
C PRO A 116 8.61 -22.65 -1.99
N ILE A 117 7.67 -22.13 -1.20
CA ILE A 117 6.28 -21.91 -1.59
C ILE A 117 5.82 -20.57 -1.05
N VAL A 118 4.99 -19.87 -1.80
CA VAL A 118 4.31 -18.65 -1.35
C VAL A 118 2.83 -18.98 -1.20
N LEU A 119 2.31 -18.81 0.01
CA LEU A 119 0.88 -18.90 0.30
C LEU A 119 0.16 -17.64 -0.19
N GLU A 120 -1.17 -17.65 -0.14
CA GLU A 120 -1.98 -16.48 -0.50
C GLU A 120 -1.57 -15.27 0.33
N ARG A 121 -1.32 -14.14 -0.34
CA ARG A 121 -0.97 -12.89 0.32
C ARG A 121 -2.22 -12.20 0.84
N LEU A 122 -2.08 -11.50 1.97
CA LEU A 122 -3.10 -10.57 2.42
C LEU A 122 -3.10 -9.37 1.48
N ASP A 123 -4.24 -9.09 0.85
CA ASP A 123 -4.45 -7.84 0.12
C ASP A 123 -4.57 -6.71 1.13
N VAL A 124 -3.53 -5.90 1.21
CA VAL A 124 -3.52 -4.70 2.04
C VAL A 124 -3.84 -3.51 1.15
N PRO A 125 -4.96 -2.82 1.37
CA PRO A 125 -5.31 -1.66 0.57
C PRO A 125 -4.30 -0.53 0.76
N GLU A 126 -4.11 0.29 -0.27
CA GLU A 126 -3.22 1.45 -0.20
C GLU A 126 -3.72 2.47 0.83
N PRO A 127 -2.81 3.05 1.63
CA PRO A 127 -3.17 4.10 2.56
C PRO A 127 -3.70 5.34 1.85
N VAL A 128 -4.71 5.98 2.41
CA VAL A 128 -5.43 7.10 1.78
C VAL A 128 -5.31 8.41 2.55
N ILE A 129 -4.81 8.38 3.77
CA ILE A 129 -4.53 9.56 4.61
C ILE A 129 -3.05 9.59 4.96
N GLU A 130 -2.51 10.79 5.05
CA GLU A 130 -1.17 11.03 5.59
C GLU A 130 -1.19 12.14 6.64
N ILE A 131 -0.30 12.00 7.62
CA ILE A 131 0.03 13.04 8.60
C ILE A 131 1.54 13.17 8.71
N VAL A 132 1.98 14.37 9.05
CA VAL A 132 3.36 14.63 9.39
C VAL A 132 3.54 14.45 10.90
N VAL A 133 4.59 13.75 11.28
CA VAL A 133 4.94 13.52 12.69
C VAL A 133 6.35 14.02 12.92
N GLU A 134 6.49 14.94 13.87
CA GLU A 134 7.77 15.55 14.23
C GLU A 134 8.11 15.25 15.69
N PRO A 135 9.33 14.73 15.98
CA PRO A 135 9.76 14.55 17.36
C PRO A 135 9.92 15.90 18.04
N ARG A 136 9.54 16.01 19.32
CA ARG A 136 9.70 17.27 20.06
C ARG A 136 11.13 17.55 20.52
N THR A 137 11.92 16.49 20.65
CA THR A 137 13.33 16.59 21.07
C THR A 137 14.20 15.70 20.21
N ASP A 138 15.51 16.02 20.10
CA ASP A 138 16.47 15.19 19.38
C ASP A 138 16.56 13.76 19.94
N ALA A 139 16.40 13.59 21.26
CA ALA A 139 16.38 12.29 21.89
C ALA A 139 15.16 11.44 21.49
N ASP A 140 14.06 12.07 21.08
CA ASP A 140 12.86 11.38 20.63
C ASP A 140 12.94 10.99 19.16
N HIS A 141 13.87 11.55 18.38
CA HIS A 141 14.02 11.25 16.96
C HIS A 141 14.36 9.76 16.71
N GLU A 142 15.40 9.25 17.41
CA GLU A 142 15.80 7.84 17.28
C GLU A 142 14.71 6.89 17.80
N LYS A 143 14.09 7.26 18.93
CA LYS A 143 12.98 6.47 19.51
C LYS A 143 11.77 6.45 18.58
N MET A 144 11.43 7.58 17.95
CA MET A 144 10.33 7.68 17.00
C MET A 144 10.57 6.78 15.78
N ALA A 145 11.76 6.83 15.19
CA ALA A 145 12.11 5.97 14.06
C ALA A 145 12.01 4.48 14.44
N ALA A 146 12.54 4.09 15.61
CA ALA A 146 12.44 2.72 16.11
C ALA A 146 10.98 2.30 16.39
N ALA A 147 10.16 3.19 16.96
CA ALA A 147 8.75 2.93 17.23
C ALA A 147 7.95 2.76 15.93
N LEU A 148 8.13 3.66 14.97
CA LEU A 148 7.44 3.59 13.68
C LEU A 148 7.83 2.36 12.86
N ASN A 149 9.11 1.96 12.89
CA ASN A 149 9.55 0.72 12.25
C ASN A 149 8.85 -0.50 12.86
N ARG A 150 8.77 -0.57 14.21
CA ARG A 150 8.08 -1.69 14.88
C ARG A 150 6.58 -1.71 14.58
N LEU A 151 5.91 -0.55 14.62
CA LEU A 151 4.50 -0.44 14.30
C LEU A 151 4.21 -0.80 12.84
N GLY A 152 5.08 -0.43 11.90
CA GLY A 152 4.97 -0.82 10.49
C GLY A 152 5.17 -2.32 10.23
N HIS A 153 5.99 -3.00 11.07
CA HIS A 153 6.09 -4.47 11.01
C HIS A 153 4.83 -5.17 11.54
N GLU A 154 4.14 -4.57 12.52
CA GLU A 154 2.88 -5.11 13.04
C GLU A 154 1.72 -4.89 12.07
N ASP A 155 1.67 -3.71 11.47
CA ASP A 155 0.55 -3.27 10.62
C ASP A 155 1.04 -2.94 9.20
N PRO A 156 0.81 -3.83 8.23
CA PRO A 156 1.24 -3.62 6.85
C PRO A 156 0.49 -2.47 6.14
N SER A 157 -0.64 -1.99 6.69
CA SER A 157 -1.36 -0.83 6.16
C SER A 157 -0.76 0.51 6.61
N LEU A 158 0.17 0.49 7.57
CA LEU A 158 0.93 1.67 7.98
C LEU A 158 2.18 1.83 7.11
N GLN A 159 2.26 2.92 6.38
CA GLN A 159 3.45 3.28 5.62
C GLN A 159 4.16 4.46 6.27
N VAL A 160 5.46 4.35 6.41
CA VAL A 160 6.33 5.38 6.97
C VAL A 160 7.34 5.82 5.92
N SER A 161 7.46 7.11 5.71
CA SER A 161 8.43 7.69 4.78
C SER A 161 8.99 8.98 5.35
N VAL A 162 10.19 9.33 4.92
CA VAL A 162 10.79 10.63 5.21
C VAL A 162 10.75 11.45 3.94
N ASP A 163 10.13 12.62 4.00
CA ASP A 163 10.13 13.58 2.91
C ASP A 163 11.55 14.10 2.68
N ARG A 164 12.03 14.00 1.45
CA ARG A 164 13.43 14.34 1.12
C ARG A 164 13.69 15.84 1.08
N GLU A 165 12.67 16.66 0.86
CA GLU A 165 12.81 18.10 0.76
C GLU A 165 12.70 18.77 2.13
N SER A 166 11.70 18.37 2.92
CA SER A 166 11.45 18.93 4.26
C SER A 166 12.17 18.19 5.40
N GLY A 167 12.61 16.94 5.17
CA GLY A 167 13.14 16.05 6.21
C GLY A 167 12.11 15.54 7.20
N GLN A 168 10.83 15.86 6.99
CA GLN A 168 9.74 15.48 7.88
C GLN A 168 9.37 13.99 7.75
N THR A 169 9.01 13.38 8.86
CA THR A 169 8.49 12.02 8.85
C THR A 169 7.00 12.04 8.54
N VAL A 170 6.62 11.39 7.46
CA VAL A 170 5.23 11.23 7.01
C VAL A 170 4.78 9.81 7.30
N ILE A 171 3.67 9.67 8.01
CA ILE A 171 2.98 8.39 8.20
C ILE A 171 1.67 8.38 7.43
N ARG A 172 1.42 7.27 6.72
CA ARG A 172 0.21 7.06 5.93
C ARG A 172 -0.58 5.88 6.47
N GLY A 173 -1.90 5.99 6.49
CA GLY A 173 -2.79 4.96 7.00
C GLY A 173 -4.16 4.97 6.35
N MET A 174 -5.02 4.06 6.81
CA MET A 174 -6.34 3.80 6.24
C MET A 174 -7.41 4.81 6.66
N GLY A 175 -7.13 5.67 7.64
CA GLY A 175 -8.08 6.65 8.14
C GLY A 175 -7.55 7.45 9.33
N GLU A 176 -8.27 8.52 9.69
CA GLU A 176 -7.92 9.42 10.79
C GLU A 176 -7.75 8.65 12.11
N LEU A 177 -8.74 7.84 12.48
CA LEU A 177 -8.69 7.03 13.70
C LEU A 177 -7.53 6.04 13.71
N HIS A 178 -7.16 5.48 12.56
CA HIS A 178 -6.01 4.58 12.45
C HIS A 178 -4.73 5.32 12.83
N LEU A 179 -4.49 6.50 12.25
CA LEU A 179 -3.30 7.29 12.53
C LEU A 179 -3.29 7.84 13.96
N ASP A 180 -4.44 8.22 14.50
CA ASP A 180 -4.58 8.63 15.91
C ASP A 180 -4.18 7.51 16.85
N ILE A 181 -4.60 6.28 16.59
CA ILE A 181 -4.20 5.09 17.37
C ILE A 181 -2.69 4.86 17.27
N ILE A 182 -2.09 4.98 16.10
CA ILE A 182 -0.64 4.83 15.92
C ILE A 182 0.12 5.87 16.74
N VAL A 183 -0.31 7.13 16.69
CA VAL A 183 0.30 8.22 17.50
C VAL A 183 0.14 7.98 19.00
N ASP A 184 -1.05 7.55 19.43
CA ASP A 184 -1.31 7.21 20.84
C ASP A 184 -0.44 6.04 21.31
N ARG A 185 -0.27 5.01 20.48
CA ARG A 185 0.63 3.87 20.75
C ARG A 185 2.09 4.31 20.85
N MET A 186 2.57 5.19 19.95
CA MET A 186 3.93 5.75 20.05
C MET A 186 4.14 6.40 21.42
N LYS A 187 3.17 7.17 21.89
CA LYS A 187 3.26 7.85 23.18
C LYS A 187 3.21 6.90 24.38
N ARG A 188 2.28 5.94 24.39
CA ARG A 188 2.06 5.02 25.53
C ARG A 188 3.07 3.89 25.60
N GLU A 189 3.35 3.23 24.48
CA GLU A 189 4.17 2.03 24.45
C GLU A 189 5.67 2.38 24.33
N PHE A 190 5.99 3.40 23.52
CA PHE A 190 7.39 3.75 23.20
C PHE A 190 7.87 5.01 23.92
N ARG A 191 6.97 5.73 24.63
CA ARG A 191 7.27 6.97 25.34
C ARG A 191 7.88 8.05 24.44
N VAL A 192 7.38 8.14 23.20
CA VAL A 192 7.75 9.16 22.22
C VAL A 192 6.71 10.27 22.25
N ASP A 193 7.11 11.51 22.52
CA ASP A 193 6.25 12.66 22.36
C ASP A 193 6.54 13.33 21.01
N ALA A 194 5.52 13.38 20.16
CA ALA A 194 5.62 13.92 18.82
C ALA A 194 4.54 14.98 18.57
N ALA A 195 4.89 16.00 17.81
CA ALA A 195 3.93 16.94 17.24
C ALA A 195 3.30 16.30 15.99
N VAL A 196 1.99 16.41 15.86
CA VAL A 196 1.22 15.82 14.76
C VAL A 196 0.65 16.94 13.91
N GLY A 197 0.93 16.92 12.63
CA GLY A 197 0.36 17.82 11.63
C GLY A 197 -1.11 17.48 11.31
N ALA A 198 -1.81 18.40 10.66
CA ALA A 198 -3.16 18.15 10.18
C ALA A 198 -3.17 17.02 9.09
N PRO A 199 -4.19 16.14 9.12
CA PRO A 199 -4.28 15.08 8.12
C PRO A 199 -4.47 15.65 6.71
N LYS A 200 -3.80 15.03 5.74
CA LYS A 200 -3.90 15.35 4.33
C LYS A 200 -4.41 14.15 3.55
N VAL A 201 -5.19 14.43 2.51
CA VAL A 201 -5.67 13.39 1.59
C VAL A 201 -4.56 13.03 0.62
N ALA A 202 -4.32 11.75 0.42
CA ALA A 202 -3.40 11.25 -0.59
C ALA A 202 -4.08 11.28 -1.97
N TYR A 203 -3.99 12.41 -2.66
CA TYR A 203 -4.46 12.54 -4.04
C TYR A 203 -3.60 11.74 -5.00
N ARG A 204 -4.12 11.49 -6.21
CA ARG A 204 -3.40 10.89 -7.34
C ARG A 204 -3.61 11.73 -8.59
N GLU A 205 -2.77 11.53 -9.59
CA GLU A 205 -2.94 12.14 -10.92
C GLU A 205 -3.18 11.07 -11.97
N THR A 206 -3.94 11.40 -13.01
CA THR A 206 -4.12 10.55 -14.19
C THR A 206 -4.27 11.43 -15.44
N VAL A 207 -4.44 10.82 -16.61
CA VAL A 207 -4.72 11.51 -17.86
C VAL A 207 -6.09 11.15 -18.39
N LEU A 208 -6.78 12.12 -19.02
CA LEU A 208 -8.10 11.91 -19.60
C LEU A 208 -8.07 11.63 -21.11
N ARG A 209 -6.94 11.92 -21.78
CA ARG A 209 -6.78 11.75 -23.23
C ARG A 209 -5.39 11.17 -23.51
N SER A 210 -5.27 10.55 -24.68
CA SER A 210 -3.95 10.15 -25.17
C SER A 210 -3.19 11.37 -25.71
N ALA A 211 -1.87 11.38 -25.48
CA ALA A 211 -0.98 12.37 -26.06
C ALA A 211 0.32 11.72 -26.50
N GLU A 212 0.89 12.24 -27.56
CA GLU A 212 2.19 11.85 -28.08
C GLU A 212 3.12 13.06 -28.07
N ILE A 213 4.34 12.85 -27.62
CA ILE A 213 5.40 13.85 -27.53
C ILE A 213 6.67 13.27 -28.12
N ASP A 214 7.34 14.11 -28.90
CA ASP A 214 8.70 13.89 -29.37
C ASP A 214 9.62 14.91 -28.71
N HIS A 215 10.41 14.48 -27.76
CA HIS A 215 11.27 15.34 -26.94
C HIS A 215 12.74 15.07 -27.24
N VAL A 216 13.49 16.15 -27.46
CA VAL A 216 14.95 16.12 -27.66
C VAL A 216 15.62 16.76 -26.45
N HIS A 217 16.38 15.94 -25.72
CA HIS A 217 17.29 16.41 -24.68
C HIS A 217 18.67 16.64 -25.32
N ALA A 218 19.02 17.87 -25.52
CA ALA A 218 20.35 18.29 -25.99
C ALA A 218 20.89 19.31 -25.01
N ARG A 219 21.94 18.96 -24.26
CA ARG A 219 22.57 19.83 -23.28
C ARG A 219 24.10 19.75 -23.38
N GLN A 220 24.76 20.87 -23.42
CA GLN A 220 26.22 20.96 -23.34
C GLN A 220 26.59 21.50 -21.95
N THR A 221 27.45 20.76 -21.23
CA THR A 221 27.98 21.19 -19.94
C THR A 221 29.49 21.06 -19.98
N GLY A 222 30.16 22.20 -20.24
CA GLY A 222 31.59 22.22 -20.52
C GLY A 222 31.94 21.43 -21.79
N ASP A 223 32.89 20.51 -21.71
CA ASP A 223 33.33 19.66 -22.82
C ASP A 223 32.47 18.40 -23.02
N ARG A 224 31.43 18.21 -22.22
CA ARG A 224 30.53 17.05 -22.34
C ARG A 224 29.21 17.49 -22.92
N ALA A 225 28.87 16.91 -24.08
CA ALA A 225 27.54 17.01 -24.66
C ALA A 225 26.67 15.82 -24.18
N GLN A 226 25.37 16.07 -24.05
CA GLN A 226 24.37 15.03 -23.78
C GLN A 226 23.29 15.10 -24.86
N PHE A 227 22.98 13.96 -25.46
CA PHE A 227 21.92 13.87 -26.45
C PHE A 227 21.04 12.66 -26.19
N ALA A 228 19.71 12.85 -26.21
CA ALA A 228 18.72 11.79 -26.22
C ALA A 228 17.43 12.31 -26.86
N ARG A 229 16.86 11.59 -27.83
CA ARG A 229 15.54 11.85 -28.36
C ARG A 229 14.62 10.73 -27.96
N VAL A 230 13.45 11.08 -27.43
CA VAL A 230 12.45 10.12 -26.93
C VAL A 230 11.09 10.50 -27.48
N THR A 231 10.47 9.57 -28.22
CA THR A 231 9.06 9.69 -28.67
C THR A 231 8.20 8.85 -27.74
N LEU A 232 7.42 9.54 -26.90
CA LEU A 232 6.60 8.94 -25.86
C LEU A 232 5.11 9.17 -26.13
N LYS A 233 4.32 8.10 -25.99
CA LYS A 233 2.86 8.16 -26.00
C LYS A 233 2.32 7.82 -24.62
N LEU A 234 1.43 8.66 -24.09
CA LEU A 234 0.64 8.39 -22.90
C LEU A 234 -0.80 8.06 -23.26
N GLU A 235 -1.37 7.07 -22.58
CA GLU A 235 -2.76 6.66 -22.75
C GLU A 235 -3.37 6.37 -21.37
N ALA A 236 -4.64 6.74 -21.18
CA ALA A 236 -5.38 6.37 -19.99
C ALA A 236 -5.63 4.85 -19.97
N LEU A 237 -5.56 4.26 -18.80
CA LEU A 237 -5.95 2.88 -18.52
C LEU A 237 -7.24 2.84 -17.71
N ASP A 238 -7.80 1.64 -17.57
CA ASP A 238 -8.92 1.40 -16.67
C ASP A 238 -8.49 1.62 -15.22
N ARG A 239 -9.46 1.97 -14.37
CA ARG A 239 -9.23 2.22 -12.93
C ARG A 239 -8.56 1.02 -12.26
N GLY A 240 -7.54 1.29 -11.45
CA GLY A 240 -6.79 0.27 -10.71
C GLY A 240 -5.76 -0.51 -11.54
N ALA A 241 -5.55 -0.14 -12.80
CA ALA A 241 -4.52 -0.75 -13.66
C ALA A 241 -3.09 -0.26 -13.31
N GLY A 242 -2.98 0.81 -12.52
CA GLY A 242 -1.70 1.36 -12.09
C GLY A 242 -0.91 2.01 -13.22
N PHE A 243 0.42 1.90 -13.18
CA PHE A 243 1.31 2.45 -14.19
C PHE A 243 1.96 1.34 -15.01
N VAL A 244 1.78 1.38 -16.33
CA VAL A 244 2.30 0.38 -17.26
C VAL A 244 3.28 1.02 -18.24
N PHE A 245 4.50 0.47 -18.34
CA PHE A 245 5.47 0.85 -19.35
C PHE A 245 5.57 -0.21 -20.45
N GLU A 246 5.54 0.22 -21.70
CA GLU A 246 5.75 -0.63 -22.88
C GLU A 246 6.78 0.02 -23.81
N SER A 247 7.73 -0.73 -24.33
CA SER A 247 8.66 -0.24 -25.36
C SER A 247 8.36 -0.90 -26.71
N ARG A 248 8.15 -0.04 -27.73
CA ARG A 248 8.03 -0.41 -29.14
C ARG A 248 9.15 0.19 -29.99
N ALA A 249 10.11 0.86 -29.38
CA ALA A 249 11.22 1.51 -30.07
C ALA A 249 12.13 0.47 -30.72
N ALA A 250 12.02 0.29 -32.03
CA ALA A 250 12.92 -0.57 -32.79
C ALA A 250 14.28 0.12 -32.98
N GLY A 251 15.37 -0.60 -32.69
CA GLY A 251 16.74 -0.10 -32.93
C GLY A 251 17.37 0.68 -31.78
N LEU A 252 16.64 0.97 -30.69
CA LEU A 252 17.24 1.59 -29.51
C LEU A 252 17.91 0.53 -28.61
N PRO A 253 19.19 0.72 -28.19
CA PRO A 253 19.87 -0.18 -27.28
C PRO A 253 19.09 -0.40 -25.97
N ARG A 254 19.15 -1.61 -25.43
CA ARG A 254 18.41 -1.98 -24.21
C ARG A 254 18.76 -1.12 -22.99
N GLU A 255 20.00 -0.69 -22.88
CA GLU A 255 20.48 0.19 -21.81
C GLU A 255 19.78 1.56 -21.83
N PHE A 256 19.49 2.10 -23.01
CA PHE A 256 18.77 3.36 -23.16
C PHE A 256 17.28 3.21 -22.85
N VAL A 257 16.69 2.08 -23.25
CA VAL A 257 15.31 1.74 -22.86
C VAL A 257 15.18 1.62 -21.34
N ALA A 258 16.16 0.99 -20.67
CA ALA A 258 16.21 0.95 -19.20
C ALA A 258 16.35 2.34 -18.57
N GLY A 259 17.13 3.24 -19.19
CA GLY A 259 17.23 4.65 -18.79
C GLY A 259 15.88 5.36 -18.88
N VAL A 260 15.16 5.18 -20.01
CA VAL A 260 13.80 5.72 -20.19
C VAL A 260 12.84 5.19 -19.10
N GLN A 261 12.81 3.87 -18.88
CA GLN A 261 11.96 3.27 -17.85
C GLN A 261 12.22 3.88 -16.48
N LYS A 262 13.48 3.98 -16.07
CA LYS A 262 13.87 4.58 -14.80
C LYS A 262 13.45 6.05 -14.70
N GLY A 263 13.56 6.81 -15.80
CA GLY A 263 13.12 8.20 -15.87
C GLY A 263 11.61 8.35 -15.69
N LEU A 264 10.82 7.45 -16.30
CA LEU A 264 9.36 7.42 -16.17
C LEU A 264 8.91 7.01 -14.77
N GLU A 265 9.55 6.01 -14.16
CA GLU A 265 9.27 5.58 -12.79
C GLU A 265 9.51 6.72 -11.79
N ALA A 266 10.59 7.47 -11.93
CA ALA A 266 10.84 8.63 -11.08
C ALA A 266 9.86 9.79 -11.36
N ALA A 267 9.45 9.99 -12.62
CA ALA A 267 8.51 11.06 -12.99
C ALA A 267 7.08 10.78 -12.53
N LYS A 268 6.62 9.50 -12.58
CA LYS A 268 5.28 9.13 -12.13
C LYS A 268 5.06 9.43 -10.64
N ASP A 269 6.09 9.29 -9.81
CA ASP A 269 5.98 9.48 -8.36
C ASP A 269 5.85 10.96 -7.96
N SER A 270 6.34 11.87 -8.82
CA SER A 270 6.30 13.32 -8.59
C SER A 270 5.17 14.03 -9.31
N GLY A 271 4.39 13.34 -10.13
CA GLY A 271 3.30 13.94 -10.92
C GLY A 271 3.73 15.04 -11.87
N ALA A 272 2.75 15.70 -12.49
CA ALA A 272 3.01 16.80 -13.42
C ALA A 272 2.18 18.06 -13.13
N VAL A 273 1.16 17.97 -12.27
CA VAL A 273 0.17 19.02 -12.05
C VAL A 273 0.16 19.57 -10.65
N ALA A 274 0.12 18.68 -9.66
CA ALA A 274 0.08 19.05 -8.25
C ALA A 274 1.07 18.23 -7.40
N GLY A 275 1.99 17.51 -8.04
CA GLY A 275 3.03 16.75 -7.37
C GLY A 275 2.58 15.41 -6.79
N TYR A 276 1.40 14.92 -7.16
CA TYR A 276 0.90 13.63 -6.68
C TYR A 276 1.25 12.49 -7.63
N PRO A 277 1.44 11.26 -7.11
CA PRO A 277 1.76 10.10 -7.94
C PRO A 277 0.73 9.85 -9.04
N VAL A 278 1.24 9.48 -10.23
CA VAL A 278 0.41 9.20 -11.42
C VAL A 278 0.01 7.73 -11.43
N VAL A 279 -1.29 7.47 -11.63
CA VAL A 279 -1.88 6.13 -11.71
C VAL A 279 -2.77 5.99 -12.94
N ASP A 280 -3.04 4.74 -13.32
CA ASP A 280 -3.94 4.38 -14.43
C ASP A 280 -3.51 4.99 -15.77
N VAL A 281 -2.20 4.96 -16.01
CA VAL A 281 -1.55 5.49 -17.22
C VAL A 281 -0.62 4.47 -17.83
N LYS A 282 -0.74 4.30 -19.15
CA LYS A 282 0.21 3.54 -19.97
C LYS A 282 1.17 4.50 -20.66
N ALA A 283 2.45 4.31 -20.45
CA ALA A 283 3.51 5.00 -21.16
C ALA A 283 4.14 4.08 -22.20
N THR A 284 3.99 4.42 -23.48
CA THR A 284 4.58 3.64 -24.57
C THR A 284 5.73 4.42 -25.20
N LEU A 285 6.94 3.86 -25.13
CA LEU A 285 8.08 4.37 -25.89
C LEU A 285 7.93 3.93 -27.35
N ILE A 286 7.59 4.86 -28.24
CA ILE A 286 7.37 4.56 -29.67
C ILE A 286 8.68 4.56 -30.43
N GLY A 287 9.60 5.50 -30.11
CA GLY A 287 10.87 5.66 -30.80
C GLY A 287 11.87 6.42 -29.97
N GLY A 288 13.09 6.47 -30.45
CA GLY A 288 14.16 7.26 -29.87
C GLY A 288 15.37 7.29 -30.81
N GLU A 289 16.20 8.31 -30.62
CA GLU A 289 17.45 8.48 -31.39
C GLU A 289 18.61 8.70 -30.42
N ALA A 290 19.68 8.01 -30.66
CA ALA A 290 20.91 8.10 -29.89
C ALA A 290 22.05 8.61 -30.77
N HIS A 291 22.96 9.38 -30.18
CA HIS A 291 24.22 9.80 -30.79
C HIS A 291 25.34 8.92 -30.25
N ASP A 292 26.25 8.47 -31.12
CA ASP A 292 27.29 7.46 -30.78
C ASP A 292 28.22 7.88 -29.63
N VAL A 293 28.43 9.18 -29.44
CA VAL A 293 29.35 9.73 -28.44
C VAL A 293 28.63 10.38 -27.26
N ASP A 294 27.53 11.10 -27.52
CA ASP A 294 26.91 12.00 -26.55
C ASP A 294 25.68 11.38 -25.83
N SER A 295 25.28 10.16 -26.22
CA SER A 295 24.17 9.48 -25.59
C SER A 295 24.61 8.60 -24.42
N SER A 296 23.80 8.60 -23.38
CA SER A 296 23.99 7.78 -22.18
C SER A 296 22.64 7.40 -21.56
N PRO A 297 22.57 6.32 -20.77
CA PRO A 297 21.36 5.99 -20.03
C PRO A 297 20.80 7.13 -19.17
N LEU A 298 21.68 7.95 -18.62
CA LEU A 298 21.30 9.14 -17.85
C LEU A 298 20.67 10.23 -18.74
N ALA A 299 21.18 10.46 -19.96
CA ALA A 299 20.58 11.41 -20.89
C ALA A 299 19.14 10.98 -21.28
N PHE A 300 18.94 9.66 -21.50
CA PHE A 300 17.61 9.09 -21.75
C PHE A 300 16.70 9.14 -20.53
N GLU A 301 17.22 8.97 -19.31
CA GLU A 301 16.46 9.15 -18.07
C GLU A 301 15.93 10.58 -17.96
N LEU A 302 16.79 11.59 -18.20
CA LEU A 302 16.41 13.00 -18.14
C LEU A 302 15.42 13.39 -19.26
N ALA A 303 15.67 12.90 -20.48
CA ALA A 303 14.76 13.10 -21.61
C ALA A 303 13.38 12.54 -21.34
N ALA A 304 13.32 11.32 -20.79
CA ALA A 304 12.06 10.65 -20.46
C ALA A 304 11.27 11.39 -19.38
N ARG A 305 11.92 11.91 -18.34
CA ARG A 305 11.27 12.73 -17.29
C ARG A 305 10.62 13.98 -17.87
N THR A 306 11.33 14.68 -18.77
CA THR A 306 10.80 15.89 -19.40
C THR A 306 9.67 15.54 -20.37
N ALA A 307 9.88 14.54 -21.25
CA ALA A 307 8.86 14.07 -22.17
C ALA A 307 7.58 13.63 -21.45
N PHE A 308 7.69 12.96 -20.30
CA PHE A 308 6.55 12.56 -19.49
C PHE A 308 5.74 13.75 -18.98
N ARG A 309 6.38 14.78 -18.43
CA ARG A 309 5.71 15.98 -17.93
C ARG A 309 5.02 16.74 -19.06
N GLU A 310 5.66 16.89 -20.22
CA GLU A 310 5.07 17.51 -21.41
C GLU A 310 3.87 16.71 -21.92
N ALA A 311 4.01 15.38 -22.00
CA ALA A 311 2.94 14.48 -22.41
C ALA A 311 1.75 14.53 -21.45
N MET A 312 1.98 14.52 -20.13
CA MET A 312 0.95 14.69 -19.11
C MET A 312 0.17 15.98 -19.30
N THR A 313 0.87 17.10 -19.49
CA THR A 313 0.24 18.41 -19.72
C THR A 313 -0.65 18.41 -20.96
N LYS A 314 -0.19 17.77 -22.05
CA LYS A 314 -0.95 17.67 -23.32
C LYS A 314 -2.12 16.68 -23.23
N ALA A 315 -1.99 15.65 -22.38
CA ALA A 315 -2.98 14.58 -22.22
C ALA A 315 -4.19 14.96 -21.34
N VAL A 316 -4.33 16.23 -20.96
CA VAL A 316 -5.37 16.73 -20.06
C VAL A 316 -5.34 15.98 -18.72
N PRO A 317 -4.43 16.38 -17.82
CA PRO A 317 -4.28 15.71 -16.55
C PRO A 317 -5.44 15.98 -15.61
N ALA A 318 -5.86 14.97 -14.85
CA ALA A 318 -6.90 15.04 -13.84
C ALA A 318 -6.35 14.66 -12.47
N LEU A 319 -6.81 15.39 -11.44
CA LEU A 319 -6.58 15.03 -10.05
C LEU A 319 -7.63 14.01 -9.62
N LEU A 320 -7.21 12.98 -8.91
CA LEU A 320 -8.07 11.94 -8.34
C LEU A 320 -8.11 12.06 -6.83
N GLU A 321 -9.31 11.91 -6.24
CA GLU A 321 -9.53 11.82 -4.80
C GLU A 321 -9.98 10.41 -4.42
N PRO A 322 -9.60 9.91 -3.22
CA PRO A 322 -10.08 8.63 -2.74
C PRO A 322 -11.54 8.73 -2.30
N LEU A 323 -12.38 7.83 -2.83
CA LEU A 323 -13.74 7.60 -2.38
C LEU A 323 -13.75 6.49 -1.34
N MET A 324 -14.47 6.76 -0.25
CA MET A 324 -14.64 5.82 0.84
C MET A 324 -16.04 5.21 0.76
N ARG A 325 -16.10 3.88 0.85
CA ARG A 325 -17.34 3.17 1.11
C ARG A 325 -17.67 3.31 2.57
N VAL A 326 -18.76 4.00 2.86
CA VAL A 326 -19.24 4.26 4.22
C VAL A 326 -20.48 3.44 4.48
N GLU A 327 -20.51 2.71 5.58
CA GLU A 327 -21.68 2.01 6.10
C GLU A 327 -22.07 2.63 7.43
N ILE A 328 -23.29 3.13 7.54
CA ILE A 328 -23.80 3.76 8.74
C ILE A 328 -24.99 2.97 9.26
N ILE A 329 -24.91 2.55 10.51
CA ILE A 329 -25.98 1.86 11.24
C ILE A 329 -26.62 2.86 12.18
N THR A 330 -27.91 3.16 11.97
CA THR A 330 -28.63 4.20 12.71
C THR A 330 -30.07 3.76 13.01
N PRO A 331 -30.71 4.24 14.11
CA PRO A 331 -32.13 4.12 14.28
C PRO A 331 -32.91 4.83 13.15
N ASP A 332 -34.13 4.38 12.87
CA ASP A 332 -34.99 4.91 11.80
C ASP A 332 -35.18 6.43 11.90
N ASP A 333 -35.35 6.94 13.12
CA ASP A 333 -35.60 8.35 13.42
C ASP A 333 -34.48 9.31 12.89
N TYR A 334 -33.25 8.82 12.75
CA TYR A 334 -32.09 9.64 12.31
C TYR A 334 -31.65 9.35 10.87
N MET A 335 -32.32 8.42 10.18
CA MET A 335 -31.92 8.01 8.82
C MET A 335 -31.96 9.20 7.86
N GLY A 336 -32.98 10.04 7.93
CA GLY A 336 -33.14 11.23 7.05
C GLY A 336 -32.00 12.22 7.24
N ASP A 337 -31.62 12.50 8.50
CA ASP A 337 -30.52 13.42 8.82
C ASP A 337 -29.17 12.89 8.34
N VAL A 338 -28.94 11.58 8.52
CA VAL A 338 -27.72 10.90 8.05
C VAL A 338 -27.61 10.99 6.52
N ILE A 339 -28.68 10.69 5.79
CA ILE A 339 -28.68 10.79 4.33
C ILE A 339 -28.45 12.23 3.88
N GLY A 340 -29.12 13.20 4.54
CA GLY A 340 -28.96 14.62 4.24
C GLY A 340 -27.49 15.09 4.44
N ASP A 341 -26.85 14.69 5.55
CA ASP A 341 -25.47 15.04 5.83
C ASP A 341 -24.48 14.38 4.83
N LEU A 342 -24.69 13.09 4.50
CA LEU A 342 -23.86 12.43 3.48
C LEU A 342 -23.97 13.11 2.10
N ASN A 343 -25.18 13.48 1.69
CA ASN A 343 -25.38 14.23 0.43
C ASN A 343 -24.69 15.61 0.49
N GLY A 344 -24.75 16.31 1.63
CA GLY A 344 -24.04 17.56 1.83
C GLY A 344 -22.51 17.42 1.74
N ARG A 345 -21.99 16.23 2.03
CA ARG A 345 -20.57 15.85 1.92
C ARG A 345 -20.17 15.32 0.55
N ARG A 346 -20.96 15.55 -0.48
CA ARG A 346 -20.79 15.00 -1.84
C ARG A 346 -20.89 13.46 -1.88
N GLY A 347 -21.53 12.87 -0.88
CA GLY A 347 -21.73 11.43 -0.83
C GLY A 347 -22.81 10.97 -1.81
N GLN A 348 -22.60 9.81 -2.39
CA GLN A 348 -23.57 9.12 -3.23
C GLN A 348 -24.09 7.89 -2.46
N ILE A 349 -25.37 7.88 -2.13
CA ILE A 349 -26.00 6.73 -1.48
C ILE A 349 -26.10 5.57 -2.47
N THR A 350 -25.51 4.44 -2.14
CA THR A 350 -25.48 3.24 -2.99
C THR A 350 -26.45 2.16 -2.53
N GLY A 351 -26.88 2.19 -1.27
CA GLY A 351 -27.80 1.21 -0.73
C GLY A 351 -28.41 1.63 0.59
N MET A 352 -29.58 1.06 0.87
CA MET A 352 -30.24 1.14 2.17
C MET A 352 -30.79 -0.23 2.53
N ASP A 353 -30.52 -0.69 3.73
CA ASP A 353 -30.97 -1.98 4.24
C ASP A 353 -31.49 -1.84 5.66
N GLN A 354 -32.13 -2.88 6.15
CA GLN A 354 -32.68 -2.93 7.50
C GLN A 354 -32.23 -4.20 8.22
N ARG A 355 -31.69 -4.03 9.42
CA ARG A 355 -31.34 -5.14 10.29
C ARG A 355 -32.03 -4.96 11.66
N GLY A 356 -33.13 -5.67 11.86
CA GLY A 356 -33.98 -5.48 13.05
C GLY A 356 -34.56 -4.06 13.11
N ASN A 357 -34.29 -3.34 14.18
CA ASN A 357 -34.75 -1.96 14.37
C ASN A 357 -33.73 -0.91 13.87
N ALA A 358 -32.61 -1.34 13.31
CA ALA A 358 -31.60 -0.43 12.79
C ALA A 358 -31.68 -0.34 11.25
N ARG A 359 -31.45 0.85 10.73
CA ARG A 359 -31.25 1.13 9.30
C ARG A 359 -29.78 1.11 8.99
N ILE A 360 -29.43 0.53 7.86
CA ILE A 360 -28.07 0.53 7.32
C ILE A 360 -28.09 1.39 6.07
N VAL A 361 -27.32 2.47 6.09
CA VAL A 361 -27.13 3.37 4.94
C VAL A 361 -25.72 3.15 4.41
N THR A 362 -25.61 2.76 3.14
CA THR A 362 -24.33 2.58 2.46
C THR A 362 -24.15 3.65 1.41
N GLY A 363 -22.98 4.25 1.33
CA GLY A 363 -22.67 5.28 0.34
C GLY A 363 -21.19 5.36 0.01
N LEU A 364 -20.89 6.07 -1.08
CA LEU A 364 -19.54 6.45 -1.47
C LEU A 364 -19.36 7.94 -1.17
N VAL A 365 -18.35 8.29 -0.38
CA VAL A 365 -18.11 9.67 0.07
C VAL A 365 -16.64 9.99 -0.10
N PRO A 366 -16.27 11.18 -0.65
CA PRO A 366 -14.88 11.60 -0.71
C PRO A 366 -14.26 11.71 0.68
N LEU A 367 -13.06 11.15 0.85
CA LEU A 367 -12.35 11.14 2.13
C LEU A 367 -12.18 12.54 2.71
N ALA A 368 -11.88 13.54 1.86
CA ALA A 368 -11.74 14.94 2.29
C ALA A 368 -12.98 15.48 3.04
N ALA A 369 -14.16 14.96 2.74
CA ALA A 369 -15.41 15.36 3.39
C ALA A 369 -15.73 14.56 4.67
N MET A 370 -14.94 13.53 4.97
CA MET A 370 -15.16 12.63 6.11
C MET A 370 -14.35 13.01 7.35
N PHE A 371 -13.42 13.96 7.26
CA PHE A 371 -12.67 14.42 8.43
C PHE A 371 -13.63 14.97 9.51
N GLY A 372 -13.44 14.50 10.74
CA GLY A 372 -14.29 14.87 11.86
C GLY A 372 -15.73 14.34 11.82
N TYR A 373 -16.06 13.47 10.84
CA TYR A 373 -17.43 12.93 10.67
C TYR A 373 -17.98 12.24 11.90
N VAL A 374 -17.14 11.55 12.68
CA VAL A 374 -17.56 10.91 13.93
C VAL A 374 -18.28 11.86 14.88
N ASN A 375 -17.80 13.09 14.98
CA ASN A 375 -18.40 14.10 15.86
C ASN A 375 -19.75 14.58 15.33
N SER A 376 -19.85 14.81 14.00
CA SER A 376 -21.10 15.18 13.35
C SER A 376 -22.14 14.07 13.50
N LEU A 377 -21.76 12.82 13.25
CA LEU A 377 -22.65 11.67 13.37
C LEU A 377 -23.15 11.48 14.80
N ARG A 378 -22.27 11.59 15.81
CA ARG A 378 -22.65 11.51 17.22
C ARG A 378 -23.62 12.62 17.62
N SER A 379 -23.39 13.84 17.14
CA SER A 379 -24.25 14.99 17.44
C SER A 379 -25.65 14.80 16.85
N MET A 380 -25.79 14.42 15.57
CA MET A 380 -27.09 14.25 14.92
C MET A 380 -27.86 13.04 15.38
N SER A 381 -27.18 11.97 15.79
CA SER A 381 -27.80 10.71 16.21
C SER A 381 -27.89 10.52 17.72
N GLN A 382 -27.54 11.54 18.50
CA GLN A 382 -27.44 11.46 19.98
C GLN A 382 -26.56 10.29 20.45
N GLY A 383 -25.49 9.99 19.70
CA GLY A 383 -24.58 8.88 19.97
C GLY A 383 -25.10 7.48 19.64
N ARG A 384 -26.26 7.35 18.98
CA ARG A 384 -26.90 6.06 18.69
C ARG A 384 -26.47 5.46 17.34
N ALA A 385 -25.91 6.26 16.44
CA ALA A 385 -25.39 5.77 15.16
C ALA A 385 -23.92 5.35 15.27
N GLN A 386 -23.57 4.36 14.49
CA GLN A 386 -22.21 3.86 14.29
C GLN A 386 -21.89 3.91 12.80
N TYR A 387 -20.63 4.12 12.45
CA TYR A 387 -20.19 4.02 11.06
C TYR A 387 -18.91 3.24 10.94
N SER A 388 -18.74 2.61 9.79
CA SER A 388 -17.49 2.07 9.31
C SER A 388 -17.16 2.70 7.95
N MET A 389 -15.89 2.77 7.65
CA MET A 389 -15.39 3.41 6.43
C MET A 389 -14.21 2.59 5.89
N GLN A 390 -14.25 2.29 4.58
CA GLN A 390 -13.21 1.57 3.88
C GLN A 390 -12.91 2.27 2.56
N PHE A 391 -11.65 2.24 2.13
CA PHE A 391 -11.28 2.70 0.80
C PHE A 391 -12.00 1.86 -0.27
N ASP A 392 -12.57 2.52 -1.27
CA ASP A 392 -13.22 1.84 -2.40
C ASP A 392 -12.39 2.03 -3.69
N HIS A 393 -12.25 3.25 -4.17
CA HIS A 393 -11.48 3.58 -5.36
C HIS A 393 -11.14 5.07 -5.44
N TYR A 394 -10.35 5.43 -6.44
CA TYR A 394 -10.07 6.82 -6.80
C TYR A 394 -11.03 7.32 -7.88
N GLU A 395 -11.47 8.58 -7.78
CA GLU A 395 -12.35 9.22 -8.76
C GLU A 395 -11.89 10.65 -9.09
N PRO A 396 -12.13 11.15 -10.31
CA PRO A 396 -11.76 12.52 -10.69
C PRO A 396 -12.41 13.57 -9.78
N VAL A 397 -11.60 14.49 -9.28
CA VAL A 397 -12.03 15.60 -8.44
C VAL A 397 -12.76 16.64 -9.30
N PRO A 398 -13.88 17.24 -8.83
CA PRO A 398 -14.48 18.40 -9.47
C PRO A 398 -13.49 19.55 -9.66
N GLN A 399 -13.54 20.24 -10.80
CA GLN A 399 -12.56 21.27 -11.20
C GLN A 399 -12.32 22.34 -10.12
N ALA A 400 -13.38 22.83 -9.47
CA ALA A 400 -13.29 23.86 -8.44
C ALA A 400 -12.44 23.41 -7.22
N ILE A 401 -12.49 22.11 -6.88
CA ILE A 401 -11.71 21.53 -5.79
C ILE A 401 -10.27 21.27 -6.25
N ALA A 402 -10.10 20.77 -7.48
CA ALA A 402 -8.78 20.56 -8.07
C ALA A 402 -7.96 21.85 -8.11
N ASP A 403 -8.59 22.98 -8.48
CA ASP A 403 -7.93 24.28 -8.48
C ASP A 403 -7.54 24.75 -7.06
N GLY A 404 -8.39 24.47 -6.06
CA GLY A 404 -8.07 24.74 -4.66
C GLY A 404 -6.94 23.89 -4.12
N VAL A 405 -6.80 22.64 -4.56
CA VAL A 405 -5.67 21.76 -4.17
C VAL A 405 -4.39 22.23 -4.84
N ARG A 406 -4.43 22.55 -6.15
CA ARG A 406 -3.28 23.09 -6.89
C ARG A 406 -2.74 24.38 -6.26
N ALA A 407 -3.61 25.29 -5.86
CA ALA A 407 -3.23 26.54 -5.24
C ALA A 407 -2.56 26.40 -3.86
N LYS A 408 -2.72 25.26 -3.20
CA LYS A 408 -2.05 24.98 -1.92
C LYS A 408 -0.66 24.35 -2.09
N VAL A 409 -0.36 23.81 -3.26
CA VAL A 409 0.90 23.12 -3.57
C VAL A 409 1.86 24.06 -4.34
N ALA A 410 1.32 25.05 -5.04
CA ALA A 410 2.10 26.12 -5.70
C ALA A 410 2.58 27.19 -4.71
#